data_c452e2e9a6c483bd78f622239b64cadd
#
_entry.id   c452e2e9a6c483bd78f622239b64cadd
#
_cell.length_a   1.000
_cell.length_b   1.000
_cell.length_c   1.000
_cell.angle_alpha   90.00
_cell.angle_beta   90.00
_cell.angle_gamma   90.00
#
_symmetry.space_group_name_H-M   'P 1'
#
loop_
_entity.id
_entity.type
_entity.pdbx_description
1 polymer ?
#
loop_
_entity_poly.entity_id
_entity_poly.type
_entity_poly.pdbx_seq_one_letter_code
_entity_poly.pdbx_strand_id
1 'polypeptide(L)'
;MAHTKVAIIGSGPAGYSAAVYTARALLAPTVFTGPESGGQLMYTTEVENFAGFAEGIQGPELMFAMRAQSERFGAVMRDELVTAVDFSQRPFKIWTELPDGTPYELYKMGKPEELHEVMTTLRKTEPQWTADAVVLSTGASSIMLGVPGEKELLSKGVSTCAVCDAAFFKEKTVFVVGGGDSAMEDATALSKFAKSVTILHRRDSFKASKIMQERVLANPKIKVLWNTQVLEILGAEKVEKIKINENGVEKELPAEGVFMAIGHKPTTQVFADQVQLDGHDYLVTRQSATKIGLDAAQAALTEEGLIAYPTMTSVEGVFAAGDNVDVRYKQAITAAGQGCSAALDVERWLERQ
;
A
#
# COMPACT_ATOMS: atom_id res chain seq x y z
N MET A 1 -6.53 -26.82 -13.80
CA MET A 1 -6.05 -25.47 -14.17
C MET A 1 -7.22 -24.68 -14.72
N ALA A 2 -7.56 -23.57 -14.10
CA ALA A 2 -8.59 -22.66 -14.59
C ALA A 2 -7.93 -21.53 -15.42
N HIS A 3 -8.73 -20.82 -16.24
CA HIS A 3 -8.25 -19.72 -17.06
C HIS A 3 -9.11 -18.48 -16.85
N THR A 4 -8.48 -17.31 -16.86
CA THR A 4 -9.15 -16.02 -16.87
C THR A 4 -8.52 -15.10 -17.92
N LYS A 5 -9.32 -14.25 -18.55
CA LYS A 5 -8.79 -13.28 -19.51
C LYS A 5 -7.93 -12.21 -18.84
N VAL A 6 -8.36 -11.74 -17.64
CA VAL A 6 -7.62 -10.79 -16.83
C VAL A 6 -7.57 -11.26 -15.38
N ALA A 7 -6.38 -11.45 -14.85
CA ALA A 7 -6.17 -11.69 -13.42
C ALA A 7 -5.84 -10.36 -12.72
N ILE A 8 -6.58 -10.03 -11.66
CA ILE A 8 -6.32 -8.87 -10.81
C ILE A 8 -5.85 -9.41 -9.47
N ILE A 9 -4.61 -9.10 -9.09
CA ILE A 9 -4.00 -9.59 -7.85
C ILE A 9 -3.99 -8.45 -6.81
N GLY A 10 -4.89 -8.57 -5.84
CA GLY A 10 -5.13 -7.56 -4.80
C GLY A 10 -6.52 -6.96 -4.87
N SER A 11 -7.09 -6.64 -3.71
CA SER A 11 -8.49 -6.24 -3.49
C SER A 11 -8.66 -4.90 -2.78
N GLY A 12 -7.63 -4.07 -2.77
CA GLY A 12 -7.74 -2.68 -2.34
C GLY A 12 -8.50 -1.82 -3.36
N PRO A 13 -8.60 -0.50 -3.14
CA PRO A 13 -9.30 0.42 -4.05
C PRO A 13 -8.80 0.34 -5.50
N ALA A 14 -7.50 0.09 -5.72
CA ALA A 14 -6.93 -0.10 -7.06
C ALA A 14 -7.48 -1.37 -7.73
N GLY A 15 -7.48 -2.49 -7.02
CA GLY A 15 -7.93 -3.78 -7.55
C GLY A 15 -9.42 -3.79 -7.87
N TYR A 16 -10.27 -3.31 -6.96
CA TYR A 16 -11.71 -3.24 -7.23
C TYR A 16 -12.06 -2.23 -8.32
N SER A 17 -11.36 -1.09 -8.39
CA SER A 17 -11.54 -0.15 -9.49
C SER A 17 -11.15 -0.78 -10.83
N ALA A 18 -9.99 -1.47 -10.89
CA ALA A 18 -9.59 -2.21 -12.09
C ALA A 18 -10.63 -3.27 -12.47
N ALA A 19 -11.19 -3.99 -11.48
CA ALA A 19 -12.22 -5.01 -11.71
C ALA A 19 -13.50 -4.42 -12.29
N VAL A 20 -13.97 -3.27 -11.80
CA VAL A 20 -15.15 -2.57 -12.36
C VAL A 20 -14.93 -2.26 -13.85
N TYR A 21 -13.80 -1.67 -14.22
CA TYR A 21 -13.55 -1.24 -15.59
C TYR A 21 -13.33 -2.41 -16.53
N THR A 22 -12.53 -3.41 -16.15
CA THR A 22 -12.30 -4.61 -16.98
C THR A 22 -13.56 -5.46 -17.13
N ALA A 23 -14.41 -5.58 -16.09
CA ALA A 23 -15.68 -6.27 -16.18
C ALA A 23 -16.65 -5.54 -17.12
N ARG A 24 -16.71 -4.20 -17.07
CA ARG A 24 -17.51 -3.39 -17.99
C ARG A 24 -17.04 -3.48 -19.44
N ALA A 25 -15.75 -3.71 -19.67
CA ALA A 25 -15.17 -4.02 -20.97
C ALA A 25 -15.39 -5.48 -21.43
N LEU A 26 -16.23 -6.25 -20.71
CA LEU A 26 -16.56 -7.67 -20.98
C LEU A 26 -15.32 -8.59 -21.00
N LEU A 27 -14.30 -8.25 -20.20
CA LEU A 27 -13.08 -9.04 -20.07
C LEU A 27 -13.16 -10.13 -18.99
N ALA A 28 -14.30 -10.25 -18.29
CA ALA A 28 -14.58 -11.26 -17.26
C ALA A 28 -13.39 -11.46 -16.27
N PRO A 29 -12.97 -10.41 -15.54
CA PRO A 29 -11.80 -10.49 -14.71
C PRO A 29 -12.01 -11.40 -13.50
N THR A 30 -10.94 -12.09 -13.08
CA THR A 30 -10.86 -12.77 -11.79
C THR A 30 -9.99 -11.95 -10.85
N VAL A 31 -10.54 -11.62 -9.67
CA VAL A 31 -9.84 -10.87 -8.63
C VAL A 31 -9.38 -11.83 -7.53
N PHE A 32 -8.09 -11.95 -7.34
CA PHE A 32 -7.48 -12.69 -6.23
C PHE A 32 -7.34 -11.76 -5.05
N THR A 33 -8.25 -11.89 -4.07
CA THR A 33 -8.38 -10.95 -2.96
C THR A 33 -7.41 -11.23 -1.82
N GLY A 34 -6.88 -12.45 -1.77
CA GLY A 34 -6.17 -12.96 -0.61
C GLY A 34 -7.11 -13.17 0.59
N PRO A 35 -6.58 -13.60 1.72
CA PRO A 35 -7.37 -13.86 2.94
C PRO A 35 -7.87 -12.56 3.61
N GLU A 36 -7.23 -11.43 3.35
CA GLU A 36 -7.59 -10.12 3.90
C GLU A 36 -8.20 -9.23 2.79
N SER A 37 -9.40 -9.61 2.33
CA SER A 37 -10.11 -8.90 1.25
C SER A 37 -10.44 -7.45 1.64
N GLY A 38 -10.19 -6.48 0.74
CA GLY A 38 -10.47 -5.05 0.94
C GLY A 38 -9.24 -4.19 1.30
N GLY A 39 -8.12 -4.83 1.66
CA GLY A 39 -6.85 -4.12 1.91
C GLY A 39 -6.88 -3.22 3.15
N GLN A 40 -6.04 -2.18 3.17
CA GLN A 40 -5.78 -1.33 4.34
C GLN A 40 -7.03 -0.60 4.88
N LEU A 41 -7.99 -0.28 4.02
CA LEU A 41 -9.23 0.41 4.44
C LEU A 41 -10.13 -0.46 5.33
N MET A 42 -9.95 -1.76 5.36
CA MET A 42 -10.68 -2.65 6.30
C MET A 42 -10.30 -2.41 7.75
N TYR A 43 -9.15 -1.78 8.00
CA TYR A 43 -8.61 -1.51 9.34
C TYR A 43 -8.74 -0.05 9.76
N THR A 44 -9.38 0.80 8.92
CA THR A 44 -9.66 2.19 9.26
C THR A 44 -11.11 2.40 9.68
N THR A 45 -11.37 3.49 10.35
CA THR A 45 -12.72 3.91 10.75
C THR A 45 -13.35 4.73 9.63
N GLU A 46 -13.52 6.02 9.83
CA GLU A 46 -14.17 6.92 8.91
C GLU A 46 -13.19 7.42 7.83
N VAL A 47 -13.64 7.41 6.58
CA VAL A 47 -12.94 7.93 5.41
C VAL A 47 -13.68 9.17 4.93
N GLU A 48 -13.15 10.35 5.25
CA GLU A 48 -13.76 11.64 4.91
C GLU A 48 -13.26 12.22 3.57
N ASN A 49 -12.17 11.65 3.03
CA ASN A 49 -11.45 12.20 1.88
C ASN A 49 -11.60 11.38 0.59
N PHE A 50 -12.55 10.45 0.53
CA PHE A 50 -12.92 9.77 -0.69
C PHE A 50 -14.08 10.52 -1.36
N ALA A 51 -13.81 11.17 -2.49
CA ALA A 51 -14.80 12.02 -3.16
C ALA A 51 -16.06 11.23 -3.56
N GLY A 52 -17.23 11.79 -3.26
CA GLY A 52 -18.54 11.18 -3.50
C GLY A 52 -19.32 10.87 -2.20
N PHE A 53 -18.67 10.95 -1.04
CA PHE A 53 -19.26 10.73 0.28
C PHE A 53 -19.16 12.00 1.12
N ALA A 54 -20.17 12.86 1.03
CA ALA A 54 -20.17 14.17 1.68
C ALA A 54 -20.09 14.10 3.23
N GLU A 55 -20.69 13.06 3.81
CA GLU A 55 -20.69 12.80 5.25
C GLU A 55 -19.62 11.80 5.70
N GLY A 56 -18.65 11.46 4.81
CA GLY A 56 -17.73 10.37 5.03
C GLY A 56 -18.36 9.00 4.83
N ILE A 57 -17.55 7.95 4.95
CA ILE A 57 -17.99 6.55 4.89
C ILE A 57 -17.02 5.71 5.73
N GLN A 58 -17.52 4.65 6.37
CA GLN A 58 -16.65 3.71 7.06
C GLN A 58 -15.78 2.96 6.05
N GLY A 59 -14.47 2.80 6.35
CA GLY A 59 -13.53 2.13 5.44
C GLY A 59 -14.02 0.76 4.96
N PRO A 60 -14.47 -0.15 5.85
CA PRO A 60 -15.04 -1.42 5.45
C PRO A 60 -16.28 -1.30 4.55
N GLU A 61 -17.17 -0.33 4.82
CA GLU A 61 -18.36 -0.11 3.99
C GLU A 61 -17.98 0.33 2.57
N LEU A 62 -17.00 1.22 2.43
CA LEU A 62 -16.48 1.62 1.14
C LEU A 62 -15.95 0.40 0.37
N MET A 63 -15.18 -0.47 1.03
CA MET A 63 -14.60 -1.64 0.37
C MET A 63 -15.66 -2.69 -0.01
N PHE A 64 -16.68 -2.88 0.82
CA PHE A 64 -17.83 -3.74 0.47
C PHE A 64 -18.62 -3.17 -0.71
N ALA A 65 -18.83 -1.85 -0.76
CA ALA A 65 -19.50 -1.21 -1.89
C ALA A 65 -18.70 -1.35 -3.19
N MET A 66 -17.37 -1.18 -3.16
CA MET A 66 -16.51 -1.35 -4.34
C MET A 66 -16.47 -2.82 -4.80
N ARG A 67 -16.42 -3.79 -3.88
CA ARG A 67 -16.52 -5.22 -4.19
C ARG A 67 -17.85 -5.53 -4.87
N ALA A 68 -18.96 -5.15 -4.25
CA ALA A 68 -20.31 -5.39 -4.79
C ALA A 68 -20.51 -4.74 -6.17
N GLN A 69 -19.92 -3.55 -6.38
CA GLN A 69 -19.96 -2.89 -7.68
C GLN A 69 -19.23 -3.71 -8.75
N SER A 70 -18.06 -4.23 -8.46
CA SER A 70 -17.28 -5.03 -9.41
C SER A 70 -17.96 -6.38 -9.70
N GLU A 71 -18.49 -7.06 -8.69
CA GLU A 71 -19.28 -8.31 -8.86
C GLU A 71 -20.56 -8.09 -9.69
N ARG A 72 -21.24 -6.96 -9.50
CA ARG A 72 -22.43 -6.58 -10.30
C ARG A 72 -22.13 -6.51 -11.79
N PHE A 73 -20.92 -6.14 -12.19
CA PHE A 73 -20.50 -6.11 -13.60
C PHE A 73 -19.90 -7.43 -14.10
N GLY A 74 -19.80 -8.45 -13.25
CA GLY A 74 -19.36 -9.79 -13.64
C GLY A 74 -17.91 -10.11 -13.29
N ALA A 75 -17.25 -9.31 -12.45
CA ALA A 75 -15.97 -9.71 -11.88
C ALA A 75 -16.13 -10.88 -10.92
N VAL A 76 -15.25 -11.87 -11.00
CA VAL A 76 -15.27 -13.06 -10.14
C VAL A 76 -14.27 -12.88 -9.01
N MET A 77 -14.74 -12.96 -7.75
CA MET A 77 -13.87 -12.87 -6.58
C MET A 77 -13.37 -14.25 -6.17
N ARG A 78 -12.07 -14.33 -5.84
CA ARG A 78 -11.40 -15.49 -5.29
C ARG A 78 -10.65 -15.09 -4.04
N ASP A 79 -11.12 -15.58 -2.88
CA ASP A 79 -10.46 -15.33 -1.59
C ASP A 79 -9.22 -16.25 -1.44
N GLU A 80 -8.42 -16.29 -2.52
CA GLU A 80 -7.21 -17.10 -2.67
C GLU A 80 -5.99 -16.18 -2.63
N LEU A 81 -4.94 -16.60 -1.90
CA LEU A 81 -3.64 -15.93 -1.90
C LEU A 81 -2.86 -16.35 -3.15
N VAL A 82 -2.38 -15.39 -3.92
CA VAL A 82 -1.39 -15.71 -4.96
C VAL A 82 -0.03 -15.93 -4.30
N THR A 83 0.50 -17.15 -4.46
CA THR A 83 1.72 -17.62 -3.78
C THR A 83 2.94 -17.68 -4.70
N ALA A 84 2.71 -17.81 -6.01
CA ALA A 84 3.75 -17.68 -7.03
C ALA A 84 3.14 -17.24 -8.37
N VAL A 85 3.97 -16.68 -9.23
CA VAL A 85 3.63 -16.34 -10.61
C VAL A 85 4.77 -16.73 -11.56
N ASP A 86 4.44 -16.98 -12.82
CA ASP A 86 5.41 -17.11 -13.91
C ASP A 86 4.92 -16.27 -15.10
N PHE A 87 5.62 -15.17 -15.33
CA PHE A 87 5.30 -14.21 -16.39
C PHE A 87 6.22 -14.36 -17.62
N SER A 88 6.98 -15.45 -17.70
CA SER A 88 7.93 -15.69 -18.80
C SER A 88 7.25 -15.99 -20.15
N GLN A 89 6.03 -16.51 -20.12
CA GLN A 89 5.23 -16.87 -21.30
C GLN A 89 3.74 -16.63 -21.06
N ARG A 90 3.02 -16.31 -22.12
CA ARG A 90 1.55 -16.24 -22.13
C ARG A 90 0.94 -17.55 -22.61
N PRO A 91 -0.20 -17.96 -22.03
CA PRO A 91 -0.90 -17.35 -20.89
C PRO A 91 -0.04 -17.43 -19.61
N PHE A 92 -0.05 -16.35 -18.81
CA PHE A 92 0.68 -16.26 -17.57
C PHE A 92 0.17 -17.28 -16.56
N LYS A 93 1.08 -17.82 -15.74
CA LYS A 93 0.73 -18.86 -14.76
C LYS A 93 0.67 -18.28 -13.36
N ILE A 94 -0.30 -18.73 -12.57
CA ILE A 94 -0.58 -18.24 -11.22
C ILE A 94 -0.83 -19.44 -10.30
N TRP A 95 -0.11 -19.47 -9.18
CA TRP A 95 -0.29 -20.45 -8.11
C TRP A 95 -0.98 -19.78 -6.92
N THR A 96 -1.94 -20.49 -6.34
CA THR A 96 -2.72 -20.03 -5.18
C THR A 96 -2.66 -21.01 -4.00
N GLU A 97 -1.92 -22.08 -4.13
CA GLU A 97 -1.70 -23.04 -3.07
C GLU A 97 -0.65 -22.54 -2.08
N LEU A 98 -1.01 -22.48 -0.81
CA LEU A 98 -0.10 -22.10 0.25
C LEU A 98 0.63 -23.35 0.75
N PRO A 99 1.96 -23.46 0.55
CA PRO A 99 2.69 -24.63 1.02
C PRO A 99 2.69 -24.75 2.55
N ASP A 100 2.58 -25.98 3.04
CA ASP A 100 2.60 -26.27 4.47
C ASP A 100 3.83 -25.66 5.16
N GLY A 101 3.60 -25.03 6.30
CA GLY A 101 4.65 -24.41 7.10
C GLY A 101 5.15 -23.04 6.62
N THR A 102 4.59 -22.49 5.53
CA THR A 102 4.91 -21.14 5.05
C THR A 102 3.98 -20.12 5.69
N PRO A 103 4.46 -19.21 6.55
CA PRO A 103 3.61 -18.21 7.19
C PRO A 103 3.08 -17.20 6.16
N TYR A 104 1.79 -16.83 6.27
CA TYR A 104 1.16 -15.81 5.42
C TYR A 104 1.89 -14.46 5.48
N GLU A 105 2.40 -14.09 6.64
CA GLU A 105 3.14 -12.84 6.88
C GLU A 105 4.35 -12.68 5.96
N LEU A 106 4.98 -13.77 5.51
CA LEU A 106 6.07 -13.70 4.53
C LEU A 106 5.61 -13.10 3.20
N TYR A 107 4.38 -13.41 2.76
CA TYR A 107 3.80 -12.86 1.54
C TYR A 107 3.41 -11.38 1.68
N LYS A 108 3.22 -10.89 2.89
CA LYS A 108 2.83 -9.51 3.18
C LYS A 108 4.01 -8.61 3.51
N MET A 109 4.92 -9.09 4.35
CA MET A 109 6.00 -8.30 4.95
C MET A 109 7.38 -8.98 4.86
N GLY A 110 7.49 -10.19 4.36
CA GLY A 110 8.75 -10.91 4.18
C GLY A 110 9.66 -10.27 3.13
N LYS A 111 10.90 -10.68 3.10
CA LYS A 111 11.82 -10.28 2.04
C LYS A 111 11.66 -11.22 0.84
N PRO A 112 11.91 -10.73 -0.40
CA PRO A 112 11.82 -11.58 -1.60
C PRO A 112 12.67 -12.86 -1.50
N GLU A 113 13.85 -12.79 -0.88
CA GLU A 113 14.76 -13.93 -0.73
C GLU A 113 14.16 -15.04 0.15
N GLU A 114 13.32 -14.70 1.14
CA GLU A 114 12.67 -15.66 2.04
C GLU A 114 11.61 -16.49 1.32
N LEU A 115 11.01 -15.96 0.24
CA LEU A 115 10.03 -16.67 -0.58
C LEU A 115 10.62 -17.35 -1.81
N HIS A 116 11.86 -17.03 -2.19
CA HIS A 116 12.46 -17.46 -3.46
C HIS A 116 12.44 -18.99 -3.64
N GLU A 117 12.83 -19.74 -2.61
CA GLU A 117 12.87 -21.21 -2.64
C GLU A 117 11.45 -21.80 -2.74
N VAL A 118 10.51 -21.24 -1.99
CA VAL A 118 9.09 -21.63 -2.00
C VAL A 118 8.50 -21.41 -3.39
N MET A 119 8.66 -20.22 -3.97
CA MET A 119 8.16 -19.90 -5.31
C MET A 119 8.80 -20.76 -6.39
N THR A 120 10.12 -21.01 -6.28
CA THR A 120 10.85 -21.89 -7.22
C THR A 120 10.32 -23.32 -7.18
N THR A 121 9.93 -23.80 -6.00
CA THR A 121 9.33 -25.13 -5.84
C THR A 121 7.92 -25.17 -6.40
N LEU A 122 7.09 -24.17 -6.12
CA LEU A 122 5.73 -24.07 -6.68
C LEU A 122 5.73 -24.02 -8.21
N ARG A 123 6.65 -23.31 -8.84
CA ARG A 123 6.75 -23.22 -10.31
C ARG A 123 7.10 -24.55 -11.00
N LYS A 124 7.52 -25.59 -10.23
CA LYS A 124 7.69 -26.94 -10.76
C LYS A 124 6.41 -27.78 -10.75
N THR A 125 5.35 -27.26 -10.11
CA THR A 125 4.03 -27.91 -10.05
C THR A 125 3.09 -27.30 -11.10
N GLU A 126 1.93 -27.94 -11.32
CA GLU A 126 0.89 -27.38 -12.17
C GLU A 126 0.27 -26.13 -11.54
N PRO A 127 0.12 -25.03 -12.28
CA PRO A 127 -0.54 -23.82 -11.78
C PRO A 127 -2.04 -24.06 -11.62
N GLN A 128 -2.65 -23.44 -10.62
CA GLN A 128 -4.10 -23.47 -10.43
C GLN A 128 -4.80 -22.60 -11.50
N TRP A 129 -4.17 -21.49 -11.92
CA TRP A 129 -4.73 -20.53 -12.86
C TRP A 129 -3.76 -20.14 -13.96
N THR A 130 -4.37 -19.72 -15.10
CA THR A 130 -3.68 -18.99 -16.16
C THR A 130 -4.43 -17.72 -16.53
N ALA A 131 -3.71 -16.70 -17.06
CA ALA A 131 -4.28 -15.42 -17.45
C ALA A 131 -3.64 -14.89 -18.74
N ASP A 132 -4.42 -14.18 -19.58
CA ASP A 132 -3.88 -13.49 -20.77
C ASP A 132 -3.21 -12.17 -20.40
N ALA A 133 -3.76 -11.45 -19.41
CA ALA A 133 -3.23 -10.23 -18.83
C ALA A 133 -3.32 -10.25 -17.30
N VAL A 134 -2.44 -9.48 -16.63
CA VAL A 134 -2.40 -9.39 -15.16
C VAL A 134 -2.33 -7.94 -14.71
N VAL A 135 -3.10 -7.59 -13.66
CA VAL A 135 -3.00 -6.32 -12.93
C VAL A 135 -2.49 -6.60 -11.51
N LEU A 136 -1.34 -6.05 -11.16
CA LEU A 136 -0.74 -6.14 -9.84
C LEU A 136 -1.22 -4.94 -8.99
N SER A 137 -2.05 -5.19 -7.98
CA SER A 137 -2.68 -4.17 -7.13
C SER A 137 -2.65 -4.53 -5.64
N THR A 138 -1.56 -5.17 -5.22
CA THR A 138 -1.38 -5.72 -3.87
C THR A 138 -1.12 -4.67 -2.78
N GLY A 139 -0.96 -3.40 -3.17
CA GLY A 139 -0.80 -2.29 -2.25
C GLY A 139 0.53 -2.26 -1.48
N ALA A 140 0.51 -1.58 -0.34
CA ALA A 140 1.63 -1.47 0.58
C ALA A 140 1.14 -1.53 2.03
N SER A 141 1.97 -2.04 2.94
CA SER A 141 1.69 -2.08 4.37
C SER A 141 2.54 -1.04 5.10
N SER A 142 1.95 -0.35 6.07
CA SER A 142 2.69 0.52 6.97
C SER A 142 3.62 -0.30 7.85
N ILE A 143 4.85 0.16 8.02
CA ILE A 143 5.79 -0.46 8.93
C ILE A 143 5.39 -0.10 10.36
N MET A 144 5.24 -1.13 11.19
CA MET A 144 4.88 -0.99 12.60
C MET A 144 6.10 -1.20 13.48
N LEU A 145 6.07 -0.70 14.71
CA LEU A 145 7.15 -0.88 15.70
C LEU A 145 7.15 -2.29 16.27
N GLY A 146 5.99 -2.94 16.33
CA GLY A 146 5.79 -4.24 16.98
C GLY A 146 5.79 -4.17 18.50
N VAL A 147 5.46 -3.00 19.08
CA VAL A 147 5.38 -2.82 20.52
C VAL A 147 3.99 -3.16 21.07
N PRO A 148 3.88 -3.56 22.35
CA PRO A 148 2.59 -3.82 22.98
C PRO A 148 1.65 -2.61 22.86
N GLY A 149 0.35 -2.88 22.64
CA GLY A 149 -0.70 -1.87 22.48
C GLY A 149 -0.78 -1.23 21.11
N GLU A 150 0.24 -1.37 20.27
CA GLU A 150 0.25 -0.74 18.93
C GLU A 150 -0.87 -1.29 18.04
N LYS A 151 -0.99 -2.60 17.95
CA LYS A 151 -1.98 -3.27 17.10
C LYS A 151 -3.40 -3.18 17.68
N GLU A 152 -3.54 -3.32 18.97
CA GLU A 152 -4.81 -3.30 19.70
C GLU A 152 -5.49 -1.92 19.65
N LEU A 153 -4.66 -0.85 19.59
CA LEU A 153 -5.12 0.53 19.57
C LEU A 153 -5.06 1.16 18.17
N LEU A 154 -4.80 0.36 17.14
CA LEU A 154 -4.90 0.82 15.75
C LEU A 154 -6.32 1.32 15.46
N SER A 155 -6.44 2.50 14.84
CA SER A 155 -7.69 3.23 14.63
C SER A 155 -8.42 3.69 15.92
N LYS A 156 -7.79 3.48 17.09
CA LYS A 156 -8.28 3.96 18.39
C LYS A 156 -7.31 4.97 19.03
N GLY A 157 -6.62 5.72 18.19
CA GLY A 157 -5.58 6.68 18.56
C GLY A 157 -4.20 6.34 18.03
N VAL A 158 -3.93 5.10 17.62
CA VAL A 158 -2.79 4.76 16.77
C VAL A 158 -3.20 4.91 15.32
N SER A 159 -2.41 5.64 14.53
CA SER A 159 -2.63 5.86 13.10
C SER A 159 -1.34 5.71 12.30
N THR A 160 -1.48 5.43 11.02
CA THR A 160 -0.38 5.36 10.04
C THR A 160 -0.50 6.39 8.92
N CYS A 161 -1.50 7.30 9.00
CA CYS A 161 -1.79 8.31 7.97
C CYS A 161 -2.25 9.63 8.58
N ALA A 162 -1.35 10.59 8.73
CA ALA A 162 -1.74 11.91 9.25
C ALA A 162 -2.65 12.68 8.28
N VAL A 163 -2.48 12.53 6.98
CA VAL A 163 -3.34 13.18 5.98
C VAL A 163 -4.78 12.68 6.07
N CYS A 164 -4.97 11.42 6.49
CA CYS A 164 -6.29 10.83 6.68
C CYS A 164 -6.94 11.30 7.98
N ASP A 165 -6.18 11.28 9.09
CA ASP A 165 -6.72 11.27 10.44
C ASP A 165 -6.49 12.57 11.23
N ALA A 166 -5.69 13.52 10.72
CA ALA A 166 -5.30 14.71 11.50
C ALA A 166 -6.49 15.52 12.03
N ALA A 167 -7.60 15.58 11.31
CA ALA A 167 -8.81 16.29 11.73
C ALA A 167 -9.41 15.75 13.04
N PHE A 168 -9.36 14.42 13.25
CA PHE A 168 -9.85 13.75 14.45
C PHE A 168 -9.02 14.07 15.72
N PHE A 169 -7.81 14.62 15.52
CA PHE A 169 -6.88 14.98 16.60
C PHE A 169 -6.84 16.48 16.90
N LYS A 170 -7.92 17.21 16.56
CA LYS A 170 -8.05 18.63 16.90
C LYS A 170 -7.94 18.86 18.42
N GLU A 171 -7.07 19.82 18.81
CA GLU A 171 -6.78 20.19 20.20
C GLU A 171 -6.22 19.06 21.07
N LYS A 172 -5.72 17.96 20.48
CA LYS A 172 -5.14 16.81 21.17
C LYS A 172 -3.61 16.87 21.22
N THR A 173 -3.04 16.14 22.16
CA THR A 173 -1.59 15.91 22.28
C THR A 173 -1.23 14.64 21.50
N VAL A 174 -0.44 14.79 20.45
CA VAL A 174 -0.09 13.69 19.56
C VAL A 174 1.42 13.49 19.42
N PHE A 175 1.79 12.26 19.13
CA PHE A 175 3.17 11.85 18.89
C PHE A 175 3.33 11.31 17.48
N VAL A 176 4.45 11.63 16.84
CA VAL A 176 4.84 11.08 15.53
C VAL A 176 6.12 10.29 15.70
N VAL A 177 6.11 9.03 15.34
CA VAL A 177 7.28 8.16 15.41
C VAL A 177 7.94 8.11 14.05
N GLY A 178 9.17 8.61 13.95
CA GLY A 178 9.90 8.61 12.69
C GLY A 178 11.00 9.65 12.61
N GLY A 179 11.57 9.84 11.42
CA GLY A 179 12.65 10.80 11.21
C GLY A 179 13.07 10.96 9.74
N GLY A 180 12.26 10.43 8.83
CA GLY A 180 12.33 10.69 7.38
C GLY A 180 11.34 11.78 6.95
N ASP A 181 11.27 12.05 5.64
CA ASP A 181 10.38 13.07 5.09
C ASP A 181 8.91 12.82 5.44
N SER A 182 8.44 11.56 5.43
CA SER A 182 7.06 11.21 5.85
C SER A 182 6.75 11.67 7.28
N ALA A 183 7.68 11.49 8.23
CA ALA A 183 7.48 11.96 9.60
C ALA A 183 7.40 13.48 9.70
N MET A 184 8.14 14.19 8.86
CA MET A 184 8.11 15.67 8.79
C MET A 184 6.78 16.15 8.18
N GLU A 185 6.31 15.48 7.11
CA GLU A 185 5.03 15.75 6.47
C GLU A 185 3.87 15.51 7.45
N ASP A 186 3.86 14.36 8.11
CA ASP A 186 2.84 13.99 9.10
C ASP A 186 2.82 14.96 10.28
N ALA A 187 3.97 15.29 10.86
CA ALA A 187 4.05 16.25 11.96
C ALA A 187 3.55 17.64 11.53
N THR A 188 3.87 18.06 10.30
CA THR A 188 3.42 19.34 9.77
C THR A 188 1.90 19.33 9.53
N ALA A 189 1.34 18.27 9.00
CA ALA A 189 -0.10 18.10 8.79
C ALA A 189 -0.85 18.14 10.13
N LEU A 190 -0.40 17.36 11.11
CA LEU A 190 -0.98 17.30 12.46
C LEU A 190 -0.90 18.64 13.19
N SER A 191 0.17 19.42 13.00
CA SER A 191 0.33 20.72 13.67
C SER A 191 -0.75 21.74 13.33
N LYS A 192 -1.47 21.56 12.22
CA LYS A 192 -2.60 22.41 11.83
C LYS A 192 -3.81 22.22 12.74
N PHE A 193 -3.98 21.04 13.31
CA PHE A 193 -5.16 20.64 14.08
C PHE A 193 -4.82 20.41 15.55
N ALA A 194 -3.76 19.68 15.83
CA ALA A 194 -3.39 19.26 17.18
C ALA A 194 -3.00 20.45 18.08
N LYS A 195 -3.18 20.26 19.38
CA LYS A 195 -2.69 21.17 20.42
C LYS A 195 -1.16 21.19 20.45
N SER A 196 -0.55 20.01 20.36
CA SER A 196 0.91 19.83 20.33
C SER A 196 1.26 18.55 19.59
N VAL A 197 2.38 18.60 18.86
CA VAL A 197 2.96 17.45 18.16
C VAL A 197 4.35 17.20 18.72
N THR A 198 4.66 15.95 19.06
CA THR A 198 6.01 15.58 19.49
C THR A 198 6.55 14.48 18.59
N ILE A 199 7.65 14.73 17.88
CA ILE A 199 8.34 13.72 17.09
C ILE A 199 9.25 12.92 18.01
N LEU A 200 9.08 11.59 17.96
CA LEU A 200 9.93 10.63 18.67
C LEU A 200 10.94 10.05 17.68
N HIS A 201 12.22 10.38 17.83
CA HIS A 201 13.25 9.89 16.92
C HIS A 201 14.34 9.12 17.68
N ARG A 202 14.63 7.90 17.21
CA ARG A 202 15.57 6.98 17.84
C ARG A 202 17.05 7.37 17.72
N ARG A 203 17.37 8.40 16.96
CA ARG A 203 18.73 8.93 16.73
C ARG A 203 18.81 10.40 17.18
N ASP A 204 19.99 10.98 17.10
CA ASP A 204 20.30 12.38 17.39
C ASP A 204 20.10 13.33 16.20
N SER A 205 19.76 12.79 15.02
CA SER A 205 19.61 13.56 13.78
C SER A 205 18.62 12.90 12.83
N PHE A 206 17.86 13.72 12.09
CA PHE A 206 16.90 13.26 11.08
C PHE A 206 17.59 12.80 9.80
N LYS A 207 16.92 11.86 9.11
CA LYS A 207 17.24 11.47 7.73
C LYS A 207 16.50 12.29 6.67
N ALA A 208 15.48 13.04 7.07
CA ALA A 208 14.66 13.87 6.20
C ALA A 208 15.50 14.91 5.42
N SER A 209 14.95 15.41 4.33
CA SER A 209 15.54 16.51 3.57
C SER A 209 15.72 17.77 4.43
N LYS A 210 16.76 18.55 4.18
CA LYS A 210 17.10 19.74 5.00
C LYS A 210 15.95 20.73 5.08
N ILE A 211 15.29 20.98 3.98
CA ILE A 211 14.14 21.90 3.92
C ILE A 211 12.97 21.45 4.80
N MET A 212 12.72 20.13 4.89
CA MET A 212 11.67 19.59 5.74
C MET A 212 12.07 19.66 7.21
N GLN A 213 13.33 19.41 7.53
CA GLN A 213 13.87 19.61 8.89
C GLN A 213 13.69 21.05 9.36
N GLU A 214 14.07 22.04 8.54
CA GLU A 214 13.95 23.46 8.86
C GLU A 214 12.49 23.85 9.14
N ARG A 215 11.54 23.39 8.31
CA ARG A 215 10.11 23.66 8.50
C ARG A 215 9.58 23.11 9.82
N VAL A 216 9.94 21.88 10.15
CA VAL A 216 9.50 21.21 11.37
C VAL A 216 10.12 21.88 12.61
N LEU A 217 11.42 22.15 12.60
CA LEU A 217 12.12 22.77 13.72
C LEU A 217 11.72 24.24 13.96
N ALA A 218 11.27 24.95 12.93
CA ALA A 218 10.73 26.30 13.04
C ALA A 218 9.27 26.35 13.51
N ASN A 219 8.55 25.22 13.56
CA ASN A 219 7.15 25.21 13.95
C ASN A 219 6.99 25.16 15.48
N PRO A 220 6.40 26.19 16.13
CA PRO A 220 6.29 26.26 17.60
C PRO A 220 5.42 25.18 18.22
N LYS A 221 4.55 24.54 17.45
CA LYS A 221 3.70 23.42 17.90
C LYS A 221 4.42 22.08 17.89
N ILE A 222 5.58 21.98 17.21
CA ILE A 222 6.30 20.72 17.04
C ILE A 222 7.53 20.70 17.95
N LYS A 223 7.63 19.63 18.73
CA LYS A 223 8.81 19.32 19.57
C LYS A 223 9.47 18.05 19.06
N VAL A 224 10.74 17.86 19.37
CA VAL A 224 11.48 16.65 19.03
C VAL A 224 12.09 16.05 20.29
N LEU A 225 11.86 14.79 20.53
CA LEU A 225 12.59 13.98 21.50
C LEU A 225 13.57 13.07 20.74
N TRP A 226 14.83 13.41 20.87
CA TRP A 226 15.94 12.68 20.28
C TRP A 226 16.31 11.45 21.11
N ASN A 227 16.96 10.46 20.48
CA ASN A 227 17.40 9.24 21.15
C ASN A 227 16.27 8.55 21.93
N THR A 228 15.05 8.62 21.35
CA THR A 228 13.81 8.18 22.01
C THR A 228 13.17 7.04 21.23
N GLN A 229 12.85 5.98 21.95
CA GLN A 229 12.14 4.82 21.42
C GLN A 229 10.83 4.64 22.17
N VAL A 230 9.77 4.28 21.45
CA VAL A 230 8.50 3.83 22.04
C VAL A 230 8.68 2.38 22.50
N LEU A 231 8.29 2.09 23.72
CA LEU A 231 8.33 0.76 24.32
C LEU A 231 6.95 0.11 24.36
N GLU A 232 5.90 0.93 24.58
CA GLU A 232 4.53 0.46 24.73
C GLU A 232 3.56 1.61 24.46
N ILE A 233 2.37 1.31 23.96
CA ILE A 233 1.24 2.23 23.82
C ILE A 233 0.14 1.77 24.75
N LEU A 234 -0.31 2.66 25.63
CA LEU A 234 -1.19 2.33 26.74
C LEU A 234 -2.57 2.98 26.57
N GLY A 235 -3.60 2.22 26.89
CA GLY A 235 -4.99 2.64 26.90
C GLY A 235 -5.93 1.44 26.87
N ALA A 236 -7.15 1.61 27.36
CA ALA A 236 -8.14 0.54 27.35
C ALA A 236 -8.96 0.52 26.05
N GLU A 237 -9.68 1.61 25.76
CA GLU A 237 -10.51 1.75 24.56
C GLU A 237 -9.85 2.62 23.48
N LYS A 238 -8.93 3.49 23.87
CA LYS A 238 -8.19 4.41 23.03
C LYS A 238 -6.82 4.70 23.64
N VAL A 239 -5.94 5.32 22.86
CA VAL A 239 -4.64 5.77 23.37
C VAL A 239 -4.83 6.78 24.51
N GLU A 240 -4.16 6.52 25.64
CA GLU A 240 -4.16 7.38 26.82
C GLU A 240 -2.76 7.82 27.21
N LYS A 241 -1.76 6.96 26.98
CA LYS A 241 -0.35 7.20 27.30
C LYS A 241 0.57 6.43 26.34
N ILE A 242 1.82 6.85 26.31
CA ILE A 242 2.92 6.09 25.72
C ILE A 242 4.02 5.88 26.76
N LYS A 243 4.61 4.69 26.75
CA LYS A 243 5.84 4.39 27.47
C LYS A 243 7.00 4.53 26.50
N ILE A 244 7.98 5.33 26.86
CA ILE A 244 9.15 5.62 26.03
C ILE A 244 10.44 5.38 26.81
N ASN A 245 11.53 5.13 26.07
CA ASN A 245 12.89 5.21 26.57
C ASN A 245 13.56 6.42 25.91
N GLU A 246 13.90 7.44 26.70
CA GLU A 246 14.62 8.61 26.25
C GLU A 246 16.02 8.64 26.87
N ASN A 247 17.05 8.51 26.06
CA ASN A 247 18.45 8.47 26.49
C ASN A 247 18.73 7.43 27.60
N GLY A 248 18.07 6.27 27.55
CA GLY A 248 18.23 5.20 28.54
C GLY A 248 17.29 5.31 29.76
N VAL A 249 16.47 6.36 29.84
CA VAL A 249 15.50 6.55 30.93
C VAL A 249 14.10 6.26 30.46
N GLU A 250 13.43 5.29 31.10
CA GLU A 250 12.04 4.96 30.83
C GLU A 250 11.11 5.95 31.52
N LYS A 251 10.06 6.38 30.81
CA LYS A 251 9.00 7.24 31.34
C LYS A 251 7.70 7.07 30.59
N GLU A 252 6.58 7.38 31.24
CA GLU A 252 5.27 7.47 30.63
C GLU A 252 4.91 8.92 30.31
N LEU A 253 4.32 9.15 29.15
CA LEU A 253 3.81 10.46 28.74
C LEU A 253 2.33 10.34 28.39
N PRO A 254 1.48 11.29 28.82
CA PRO A 254 0.10 11.35 28.35
C PRO A 254 0.08 11.54 26.82
N ALA A 255 -0.74 10.76 26.13
CA ALA A 255 -0.90 10.80 24.70
C ALA A 255 -2.36 10.56 24.33
N GLU A 256 -2.83 11.28 23.31
CA GLU A 256 -4.17 11.10 22.77
C GLU A 256 -4.13 10.58 21.34
N GLY A 257 -2.92 10.53 20.74
CA GLY A 257 -2.67 9.93 19.44
C GLY A 257 -1.20 9.64 19.20
N VAL A 258 -0.94 8.55 18.46
CA VAL A 258 0.42 8.12 18.08
C VAL A 258 0.41 7.76 16.60
N PHE A 259 1.23 8.44 15.82
CA PHE A 259 1.31 8.28 14.36
C PHE A 259 2.59 7.55 13.98
N MET A 260 2.45 6.41 13.30
CA MET A 260 3.58 5.61 12.80
C MET A 260 4.03 6.13 11.45
N ALA A 261 5.12 6.91 11.42
CA ALA A 261 5.70 7.50 10.23
C ALA A 261 7.11 6.94 9.95
N ILE A 262 7.27 5.62 10.08
CA ILE A 262 8.55 4.92 9.91
C ILE A 262 8.71 4.25 8.55
N GLY A 263 7.73 4.45 7.66
CA GLY A 263 7.74 4.01 6.27
C GLY A 263 6.66 3.01 5.91
N HIS A 264 6.67 2.61 4.64
CA HIS A 264 5.77 1.61 4.07
C HIS A 264 6.59 0.56 3.35
N LYS A 265 6.07 -0.64 3.29
CA LYS A 265 6.63 -1.74 2.51
C LYS A 265 5.61 -2.16 1.45
N PRO A 266 5.94 -2.03 0.15
CA PRO A 266 5.06 -2.52 -0.90
C PRO A 266 4.97 -4.05 -0.84
N THR A 267 3.79 -4.59 -1.14
CA THR A 267 3.54 -6.04 -1.13
C THR A 267 3.85 -6.60 -2.51
N THR A 268 5.14 -6.78 -2.80
CA THR A 268 5.68 -7.13 -4.12
C THR A 268 6.54 -8.38 -4.13
N GLN A 269 6.70 -9.05 -2.99
CA GLN A 269 7.62 -10.17 -2.79
C GLN A 269 7.43 -11.31 -3.79
N VAL A 270 6.17 -11.60 -4.12
CA VAL A 270 5.81 -12.68 -5.07
C VAL A 270 6.23 -12.36 -6.50
N PHE A 271 6.47 -11.08 -6.81
CA PHE A 271 6.76 -10.59 -8.17
C PHE A 271 8.22 -10.19 -8.38
N ALA A 272 9.03 -10.18 -7.33
CA ALA A 272 10.36 -9.55 -7.31
C ALA A 272 11.35 -10.12 -8.35
N ASP A 273 11.21 -11.40 -8.69
CA ASP A 273 12.04 -12.08 -9.71
C ASP A 273 11.39 -12.11 -11.10
N GLN A 274 10.20 -11.52 -11.27
CA GLN A 274 9.42 -11.56 -12.50
C GLN A 274 9.30 -10.18 -13.16
N VAL A 275 9.23 -9.12 -12.37
CA VAL A 275 9.08 -7.73 -12.84
C VAL A 275 10.12 -6.84 -12.17
N GLN A 276 10.43 -5.72 -12.81
CA GLN A 276 11.40 -4.77 -12.27
C GLN A 276 10.83 -4.02 -11.06
N LEU A 277 11.63 -3.97 -9.98
CA LEU A 277 11.38 -3.18 -8.78
C LEU A 277 12.39 -2.03 -8.71
N ASP A 278 12.03 -0.95 -8.01
CA ASP A 278 12.95 0.11 -7.64
C ASP A 278 13.78 -0.24 -6.39
N GLY A 279 14.68 0.64 -5.96
CA GLY A 279 15.53 0.43 -4.79
C GLY A 279 14.78 0.38 -3.43
N HIS A 280 13.45 0.50 -3.43
CA HIS A 280 12.58 0.42 -2.26
C HIS A 280 11.48 -0.63 -2.43
N ASP A 281 11.68 -1.57 -3.35
CA ASP A 281 10.79 -2.69 -3.68
C ASP A 281 9.45 -2.29 -4.33
N TYR A 282 9.27 -1.04 -4.81
CA TYR A 282 8.08 -0.64 -5.56
C TYR A 282 8.14 -1.13 -7.01
N LEU A 283 6.98 -1.51 -7.56
CA LEU A 283 6.86 -1.91 -8.96
C LEU A 283 7.16 -0.74 -9.90
N VAL A 284 8.05 -0.97 -10.85
CA VAL A 284 8.38 0.00 -11.90
C VAL A 284 7.42 -0.18 -13.07
N THR A 285 6.66 0.88 -13.38
CA THR A 285 5.83 0.95 -14.58
C THR A 285 6.52 1.81 -15.66
N ARG A 286 6.05 1.76 -16.89
CA ARG A 286 6.57 2.60 -17.98
C ARG A 286 6.54 4.08 -17.62
N GLN A 287 5.48 4.54 -16.92
CA GLN A 287 5.40 5.93 -16.45
C GLN A 287 6.43 6.26 -15.38
N SER A 288 6.70 5.35 -14.45
CA SER A 288 7.67 5.58 -13.37
C SER A 288 9.13 5.37 -13.81
N ALA A 289 9.37 4.52 -14.79
CA ALA A 289 10.70 4.25 -15.33
C ALA A 289 11.42 5.52 -15.83
N THR A 290 10.68 6.45 -16.42
CA THR A 290 11.21 7.76 -16.84
C THR A 290 11.74 8.59 -15.69
N LYS A 291 11.16 8.45 -14.49
CA LYS A 291 11.53 9.21 -13.27
C LYS A 291 12.79 8.68 -12.61
N ILE A 292 13.12 7.40 -12.79
CA ILE A 292 14.28 6.77 -12.17
C ILE A 292 15.47 6.59 -13.13
N GLY A 293 15.40 7.26 -14.29
CA GLY A 293 16.50 7.25 -15.27
C GLY A 293 16.72 5.92 -15.98
N LEU A 294 15.81 4.97 -15.86
CA LEU A 294 15.80 3.79 -16.69
C LEU A 294 15.39 4.18 -18.11
N ASP A 295 16.00 3.54 -19.10
CA ASP A 295 15.78 3.81 -20.52
C ASP A 295 14.38 3.36 -20.97
N ALA A 296 13.37 4.00 -20.40
CA ALA A 296 11.97 3.86 -20.78
C ALA A 296 11.67 4.51 -22.14
N ALA A 297 12.69 5.15 -22.75
CA ALA A 297 12.61 5.70 -24.10
C ALA A 297 12.35 4.62 -25.15
N GLN A 298 12.51 3.34 -24.80
CA GLN A 298 12.05 2.21 -25.61
C GLN A 298 10.58 1.83 -25.31
N ALA A 299 9.92 2.43 -24.33
CA ALA A 299 8.47 2.33 -24.22
C ALA A 299 7.89 2.91 -25.51
N ALA A 300 7.20 2.08 -26.29
CA ALA A 300 6.58 2.51 -27.52
C ALA A 300 5.76 3.79 -27.26
N LEU A 301 6.12 4.88 -27.91
CA LEU A 301 5.31 6.10 -27.91
C LEU A 301 4.14 5.89 -28.85
N THR A 302 3.00 6.50 -28.51
CA THR A 302 1.89 6.65 -29.46
C THR A 302 2.26 7.63 -30.56
N GLU A 303 1.45 7.74 -31.61
CA GLU A 303 1.65 8.73 -32.68
C GLU A 303 1.67 10.18 -32.15
N GLU A 304 0.95 10.43 -31.04
CA GLU A 304 0.93 11.73 -30.35
C GLU A 304 2.14 11.95 -29.42
N GLY A 305 3.09 11.02 -29.35
CA GLY A 305 4.28 11.11 -28.51
C GLY A 305 4.03 10.82 -27.02
N LEU A 306 2.91 10.19 -26.67
CA LEU A 306 2.60 9.75 -25.30
C LEU A 306 3.15 8.37 -25.05
N ILE A 307 3.43 8.04 -23.77
CA ILE A 307 3.84 6.69 -23.38
C ILE A 307 2.66 5.73 -23.59
N ALA A 308 2.86 4.73 -24.45
CA ALA A 308 1.89 3.67 -24.64
C ALA A 308 1.80 2.80 -23.39
N TYR A 309 0.59 2.61 -22.88
CA TYR A 309 0.32 1.79 -21.68
C TYR A 309 1.18 2.21 -20.47
N PRO A 310 0.96 3.42 -19.90
CA PRO A 310 1.77 3.95 -18.82
C PRO A 310 1.84 3.07 -17.57
N THR A 311 0.81 2.26 -17.31
CA THR A 311 0.72 1.36 -16.16
C THR A 311 1.37 -0.01 -16.37
N MET A 312 1.82 -0.33 -17.59
CA MET A 312 2.51 -1.57 -17.91
C MET A 312 3.86 -1.65 -17.20
N THR A 313 4.18 -2.81 -16.63
CA THR A 313 5.46 -3.10 -15.98
C THR A 313 6.57 -3.37 -17.00
N SER A 314 7.71 -3.91 -16.55
CA SER A 314 8.78 -4.41 -17.42
C SER A 314 8.38 -5.65 -18.23
N VAL A 315 7.26 -6.28 -17.93
CA VAL A 315 6.73 -7.44 -18.64
C VAL A 315 5.50 -7.05 -19.43
N GLU A 316 5.48 -7.32 -20.72
CA GLU A 316 4.37 -7.04 -21.61
C GLU A 316 3.13 -7.86 -21.22
N GLY A 317 1.97 -7.18 -21.02
CA GLY A 317 0.73 -7.80 -20.56
C GLY A 317 0.59 -7.87 -19.04
N VAL A 318 1.58 -7.38 -18.29
CA VAL A 318 1.52 -7.22 -16.84
C VAL A 318 1.50 -5.74 -16.47
N PHE A 319 0.46 -5.30 -15.78
CA PHE A 319 0.19 -3.92 -15.40
C PHE A 319 0.21 -3.78 -13.88
N ALA A 320 0.42 -2.55 -13.38
CA ALA A 320 0.45 -2.32 -11.93
C ALA A 320 -0.26 -1.02 -11.55
N ALA A 321 -0.90 -1.02 -10.36
CA ALA A 321 -1.67 0.11 -9.86
C ALA A 321 -1.80 0.11 -8.33
N GLY A 322 -1.89 1.28 -7.73
CA GLY A 322 -2.08 1.47 -6.29
C GLY A 322 -0.76 1.65 -5.54
N ASP A 323 -0.82 1.42 -4.23
CA ASP A 323 0.29 1.76 -3.33
C ASP A 323 1.56 0.91 -3.54
N ASN A 324 1.49 -0.18 -4.30
CA ASN A 324 2.66 -0.94 -4.73
C ASN A 324 3.46 -0.26 -5.86
N VAL A 325 2.91 0.82 -6.45
CA VAL A 325 3.55 1.69 -7.46
C VAL A 325 3.72 3.11 -6.91
N ASP A 326 2.75 3.58 -6.10
CA ASP A 326 2.71 4.94 -5.57
C ASP A 326 3.63 5.10 -4.37
N VAL A 327 4.81 5.66 -4.60
CA VAL A 327 5.79 5.97 -3.54
C VAL A 327 5.42 7.23 -2.74
N ARG A 328 4.42 8.02 -3.18
CA ARG A 328 4.20 9.38 -2.69
C ARG A 328 2.87 9.62 -2.01
N TYR A 329 1.76 9.39 -2.70
CA TYR A 329 0.44 9.83 -2.25
C TYR A 329 -0.23 8.84 -1.31
N LYS A 330 -0.28 7.57 -1.69
CA LYS A 330 -0.85 6.47 -0.90
C LYS A 330 -2.24 6.80 -0.37
N GLN A 331 -3.11 7.29 -1.26
CA GLN A 331 -4.50 7.62 -0.94
C GLN A 331 -5.45 6.66 -1.65
N ALA A 332 -6.58 6.35 -1.00
CA ALA A 332 -7.60 5.46 -1.56
C ALA A 332 -8.10 5.95 -2.94
N ILE A 333 -8.29 7.26 -3.09
CA ILE A 333 -8.77 7.85 -4.34
C ILE A 333 -7.71 7.81 -5.46
N THR A 334 -6.42 7.99 -5.14
CA THR A 334 -5.34 7.85 -6.13
C THR A 334 -5.16 6.41 -6.55
N ALA A 335 -5.24 5.47 -5.61
CA ALA A 335 -5.19 4.04 -5.88
C ALA A 335 -6.36 3.61 -6.80
N ALA A 336 -7.59 4.05 -6.52
CA ALA A 336 -8.76 3.79 -7.36
C ALA A 336 -8.57 4.36 -8.78
N GLY A 337 -8.06 5.59 -8.91
CA GLY A 337 -7.75 6.22 -10.20
C GLY A 337 -6.68 5.45 -10.99
N GLN A 338 -5.62 4.99 -10.32
CA GLN A 338 -4.59 4.16 -10.95
C GLN A 338 -5.15 2.80 -11.39
N GLY A 339 -6.05 2.17 -10.61
CA GLY A 339 -6.74 0.94 -10.99
C GLY A 339 -7.58 1.11 -12.25
N CYS A 340 -8.29 2.23 -12.38
CA CYS A 340 -8.99 2.60 -13.60
C CYS A 340 -8.02 2.72 -14.78
N SER A 341 -6.90 3.43 -14.62
CA SER A 341 -5.88 3.60 -15.66
C SER A 341 -5.32 2.25 -16.13
N ALA A 342 -4.99 1.35 -15.19
CA ALA A 342 -4.47 0.03 -15.51
C ALA A 342 -5.51 -0.81 -16.29
N ALA A 343 -6.77 -0.75 -15.91
CA ALA A 343 -7.84 -1.46 -16.62
C ALA A 343 -8.01 -1.00 -18.07
N LEU A 344 -7.95 0.33 -18.30
CA LEU A 344 -8.04 0.90 -19.66
C LEU A 344 -6.81 0.55 -20.50
N ASP A 345 -5.63 0.47 -19.88
CA ASP A 345 -4.42 0.01 -20.57
C ASP A 345 -4.52 -1.49 -20.94
N VAL A 346 -5.04 -2.33 -20.02
CA VAL A 346 -5.29 -3.76 -20.27
C VAL A 346 -6.27 -3.94 -21.44
N GLU A 347 -7.40 -3.24 -21.44
CA GLU A 347 -8.42 -3.32 -22.50
C GLU A 347 -7.81 -3.01 -23.86
N ARG A 348 -7.19 -1.83 -24.00
CA ARG A 348 -6.56 -1.39 -25.24
C ARG A 348 -5.41 -2.28 -25.70
N TRP A 349 -4.68 -2.85 -24.76
CA TRP A 349 -3.60 -3.77 -25.08
C TRP A 349 -4.13 -5.11 -25.59
N LEU A 350 -5.14 -5.68 -24.93
CA LEU A 350 -5.77 -6.94 -25.37
C LEU A 350 -6.47 -6.83 -26.72
N GLU A 351 -7.03 -5.65 -27.08
CA GLU A 351 -7.62 -5.41 -28.39
C GLU A 351 -6.61 -5.47 -29.55
N ARG A 352 -5.32 -5.38 -29.26
CA ARG A 352 -4.23 -5.40 -30.25
C ARG A 352 -3.49 -6.74 -30.32
N GLN A 353 -3.87 -7.71 -29.48
CA GLN A 353 -3.32 -9.07 -29.53
C GLN A 353 -4.11 -9.95 -30.47
#